data_b5afb841e20ed4f7e2ec5275eb0ed0ec
#
_entry.id   b5afb841e20ed4f7e2ec5275eb0ed0ec
#
_cell.length_a   1.000
_cell.length_b   1.000
_cell.length_c   1.000
_cell.angle_alpha   90.00
_cell.angle_beta   90.00
_cell.angle_gamma   90.00
#
_symmetry.space_group_name_H-M   'P 1'
#
loop_
_entity.id
_entity.type
_entity.pdbx_description
1 polymer ?
#
loop_
_entity_poly.entity_id
_entity_poly.type
_entity_poly.pdbx_seq_one_letter_code
_entity_poly.pdbx_strand_id
1 'polypeptide(L)'
;LPASPRPGPPLPPASRGAPESRADAPAPAFSSRPDPPRPALLRSRRRRVYRATAKAAGGGRKKEKAKVKVQLRDPGAEYKQVLVVREDLRMGRGKVAAQCCHASIGAFKRLWRRRDAALLRWDECGQTKVVLGVGSLEELHEILAKAQELGVGHYLVSDAGRTQVEPGTQTVLAVGPAPVSTVNSVTGHLNLLP
;
A
#
# COMPACT_ATOMS: atom_id res chain seq x y z
N LEU A 1 -33.36 64.45 19.76
CA LEU A 1 -32.46 63.59 19.00
C LEU A 1 -31.20 63.39 19.82
N PRO A 2 -30.78 62.15 20.16
CA PRO A 2 -29.52 61.87 20.85
C PRO A 2 -28.34 62.02 19.90
N ALA A 3 -27.26 62.63 20.40
CA ALA A 3 -26.04 62.91 19.68
C ALA A 3 -25.26 61.61 19.34
N SER A 4 -24.74 61.54 18.10
CA SER A 4 -23.88 60.43 17.60
C SER A 4 -22.54 60.39 18.36
N PRO A 5 -22.01 59.20 18.69
CA PRO A 5 -20.73 59.10 19.37
C PRO A 5 -19.56 59.48 18.42
N ARG A 6 -18.57 60.16 18.98
CA ARG A 6 -17.34 60.58 18.27
C ARG A 6 -16.48 59.38 17.90
N PRO A 7 -15.81 59.40 16.72
CA PRO A 7 -14.87 58.36 16.37
C PRO A 7 -13.63 58.37 17.28
N GLY A 8 -13.19 57.18 17.68
CA GLY A 8 -12.00 56.99 18.49
C GLY A 8 -10.69 57.24 17.71
N PRO A 9 -9.56 57.43 18.41
CA PRO A 9 -8.28 57.72 17.79
C PRO A 9 -7.79 56.56 16.89
N PRO A 10 -7.02 56.92 15.82
CA PRO A 10 -6.48 55.90 14.90
C PRO A 10 -5.44 55.02 15.60
N LEU A 11 -5.46 53.73 15.25
CA LEU A 11 -4.48 52.74 15.72
C LEU A 11 -3.08 53.06 15.15
N PRO A 12 -2.00 52.80 15.92
CA PRO A 12 -0.65 53.01 15.44
C PRO A 12 -0.31 52.02 14.32
N PRO A 13 0.57 52.36 13.35
CA PRO A 13 0.96 51.50 12.27
C PRO A 13 1.71 50.27 12.78
N ALA A 14 1.33 49.10 12.28
CA ALA A 14 2.02 47.86 12.56
C ALA A 14 3.49 47.94 12.10
N SER A 15 4.42 47.81 13.02
CA SER A 15 5.85 47.68 12.72
C SER A 15 6.08 46.42 11.90
N ARG A 16 6.46 46.60 10.62
CA ARG A 16 6.96 45.52 9.78
C ARG A 16 8.33 45.09 10.31
N GLY A 17 8.34 44.03 11.14
CA GLY A 17 9.58 43.31 11.42
C GLY A 17 10.05 42.64 10.12
N ALA A 18 11.26 43.04 9.67
CA ALA A 18 11.92 42.34 8.57
C ALA A 18 12.13 40.88 8.93
N PRO A 19 11.99 39.95 7.96
CA PRO A 19 12.35 38.57 8.22
C PRO A 19 13.87 38.49 8.40
N GLU A 20 14.32 38.17 9.60
CA GLU A 20 15.70 37.73 9.83
C GLU A 20 15.97 36.53 8.91
N SER A 21 16.89 36.71 7.99
CA SER A 21 17.50 35.63 7.20
C SER A 21 18.14 34.65 8.16
N ARG A 22 17.46 33.53 8.43
CA ARG A 22 18.14 32.37 8.99
C ARG A 22 19.15 31.91 7.96
N ALA A 23 20.42 32.15 8.25
CA ALA A 23 21.54 31.60 7.55
C ALA A 23 21.32 30.07 7.39
N ASP A 24 21.48 29.59 6.15
CA ASP A 24 21.49 28.19 5.81
C ASP A 24 22.53 27.45 6.67
N ALA A 25 22.05 26.75 7.68
CA ALA A 25 22.87 25.73 8.32
C ALA A 25 23.02 24.58 7.32
N PRO A 26 24.24 24.16 6.95
CA PRO A 26 24.43 23.03 6.06
C PRO A 26 23.77 21.80 6.69
N ALA A 27 22.94 21.11 5.91
CA ALA A 27 22.35 19.84 6.31
C ALA A 27 23.48 18.89 6.75
N PRO A 28 23.30 18.13 7.85
CA PRO A 28 24.33 17.19 8.28
C PRO A 28 24.61 16.22 7.13
N ALA A 29 25.87 16.14 6.71
CA ALA A 29 26.33 15.22 5.70
C ALA A 29 25.93 13.80 6.14
N PHE A 30 25.01 13.19 5.37
CA PHE A 30 24.66 11.80 5.56
C PHE A 30 25.92 10.99 5.26
N SER A 31 26.63 10.62 6.33
CA SER A 31 27.81 9.77 6.24
C SER A 31 27.40 8.50 5.53
N SER A 32 27.88 8.33 4.30
CA SER A 32 27.77 7.10 3.52
C SER A 32 28.57 6.00 4.20
N ARG A 33 27.99 5.40 5.23
CA ARG A 33 28.50 4.12 5.71
C ARG A 33 28.24 3.11 4.60
N PRO A 34 29.26 2.40 4.10
CA PRO A 34 29.02 1.31 3.16
C PRO A 34 28.11 0.29 3.85
N ASP A 35 27.05 -0.13 3.12
CA ASP A 35 26.18 -1.20 3.57
C ASP A 35 27.03 -2.40 4.01
N PRO A 36 26.75 -2.99 5.18
CA PRO A 36 27.46 -4.19 5.59
C PRO A 36 27.26 -5.28 4.52
N PRO A 37 28.30 -6.03 4.15
CA PRO A 37 28.21 -7.06 3.12
C PRO A 37 27.08 -8.02 3.50
N ARG A 38 26.10 -8.16 2.60
CA ARG A 38 24.95 -9.08 2.78
C ARG A 38 25.52 -10.49 2.97
N PRO A 39 25.27 -11.14 4.10
CA PRO A 39 25.89 -12.45 4.36
C PRO A 39 25.39 -13.46 3.33
N ALA A 40 26.31 -14.00 2.53
CA ALA A 40 26.04 -15.00 1.50
C ALA A 40 25.31 -16.26 2.04
N LEU A 41 25.36 -16.48 3.33
CA LEU A 41 24.73 -17.60 4.05
C LEU A 41 23.19 -17.54 4.10
N LEU A 42 22.56 -16.37 3.87
CA LEU A 42 21.09 -16.30 3.89
C LEU A 42 20.45 -16.87 2.61
N ARG A 43 21.15 -16.88 1.48
CA ARG A 43 20.63 -17.44 0.23
C ARG A 43 20.48 -18.96 0.27
N SER A 44 21.38 -19.68 0.94
CA SER A 44 21.35 -21.15 0.99
C SER A 44 20.34 -21.70 2.01
N ARG A 45 20.11 -20.99 3.14
CA ARG A 45 19.16 -21.44 4.16
C ARG A 45 17.70 -21.22 3.76
N ARG A 46 17.37 -20.16 2.99
CA ARG A 46 16.00 -19.92 2.51
C ARG A 46 15.50 -21.00 1.56
N ARG A 47 16.37 -21.56 0.71
CA ARG A 47 15.98 -22.68 -0.19
C ARG A 47 15.68 -23.99 0.54
N ARG A 48 16.30 -24.25 1.68
CA ARG A 48 16.14 -25.52 2.42
C ARG A 48 14.87 -25.62 3.22
N VAL A 49 14.39 -24.52 3.80
CA VAL A 49 13.18 -24.50 4.64
C VAL A 49 11.91 -24.72 3.81
N TYR A 50 11.88 -24.26 2.54
CA TYR A 50 10.70 -24.43 1.68
C TYR A 50 10.59 -25.82 1.03
N ARG A 51 11.67 -26.61 0.98
CA ARG A 51 11.66 -27.94 0.35
C ARG A 51 11.18 -29.06 1.27
N ALA A 52 11.23 -28.87 2.57
CA ALA A 52 10.97 -29.94 3.56
C ALA A 52 9.49 -30.12 3.95
N THR A 53 8.58 -29.21 3.60
CA THR A 53 7.18 -29.26 4.08
C THR A 53 6.14 -29.61 3.02
N ALA A 54 6.56 -30.03 1.81
CA ALA A 54 5.64 -30.44 0.74
C ALA A 54 5.15 -31.89 0.85
N LYS A 55 5.52 -32.64 1.90
CA LYS A 55 5.32 -34.11 1.94
C LYS A 55 4.40 -34.64 3.03
N ALA A 56 3.59 -33.82 3.66
CA ALA A 56 2.64 -34.34 4.68
C ALA A 56 1.32 -33.58 4.66
N ALA A 57 0.38 -33.98 3.82
CA ALA A 57 -1.07 -33.96 4.07
C ALA A 57 -1.79 -34.71 2.92
N GLY A 58 -1.95 -36.00 3.08
CA GLY A 58 -2.84 -36.82 2.26
C GLY A 58 -4.21 -36.92 2.91
N GLY A 59 -5.25 -36.94 2.06
CA GLY A 59 -6.54 -37.51 2.40
C GLY A 59 -7.71 -36.57 2.55
N GLY A 60 -8.65 -36.56 1.58
CA GLY A 60 -10.03 -36.31 1.89
C GLY A 60 -10.83 -35.37 0.97
N ARG A 61 -11.59 -35.97 0.05
CA ARG A 61 -12.79 -35.53 -0.65
C ARG A 61 -12.71 -34.39 -1.67
N LYS A 62 -12.80 -34.85 -2.94
CA LYS A 62 -13.05 -34.10 -4.15
C LYS A 62 -14.33 -33.23 -4.02
N LYS A 63 -14.15 -31.90 -4.03
CA LYS A 63 -15.04 -30.95 -4.72
C LYS A 63 -14.16 -30.20 -5.69
N GLU A 64 -14.36 -30.53 -6.96
CA GLU A 64 -13.70 -29.95 -8.12
C GLU A 64 -14.18 -28.49 -8.27
N LYS A 65 -13.52 -27.59 -7.56
CA LYS A 65 -13.50 -26.17 -7.92
C LYS A 65 -12.30 -26.04 -8.85
N ALA A 66 -12.57 -25.68 -10.11
CA ALA A 66 -11.54 -25.32 -11.07
C ALA A 66 -10.61 -24.29 -10.41
N LYS A 67 -9.50 -24.76 -9.85
CA LYS A 67 -8.43 -23.91 -9.38
C LYS A 67 -7.79 -23.35 -10.63
N VAL A 68 -8.08 -22.09 -10.96
CA VAL A 68 -7.20 -21.30 -11.82
C VAL A 68 -5.83 -21.37 -11.15
N LYS A 69 -4.99 -22.30 -11.60
CA LYS A 69 -3.59 -22.35 -11.20
C LYS A 69 -2.97 -21.08 -11.79
N VAL A 70 -2.87 -20.02 -10.98
CA VAL A 70 -1.97 -18.93 -11.29
C VAL A 70 -0.64 -19.58 -11.64
N GLN A 71 -0.22 -19.45 -12.90
CA GLN A 71 1.01 -20.08 -13.38
C GLN A 71 2.20 -19.37 -12.72
N LEU A 72 2.56 -19.82 -11.52
CA LEU A 72 3.74 -19.41 -10.75
C LEU A 72 5.06 -19.90 -11.41
N ARG A 73 5.06 -20.22 -12.71
CA ARG A 73 6.15 -20.96 -13.36
C ARG A 73 6.96 -20.18 -14.39
N ASP A 74 6.78 -18.86 -14.49
CA ASP A 74 7.70 -18.08 -15.29
C ASP A 74 8.83 -17.53 -14.38
N PRO A 75 10.06 -18.07 -14.48
CA PRO A 75 11.19 -17.60 -13.67
C PRO A 75 11.57 -16.15 -13.96
N GLY A 76 11.16 -15.60 -15.12
CA GLY A 76 11.40 -14.24 -15.56
C GLY A 76 10.24 -13.27 -15.32
N ALA A 77 9.09 -13.74 -14.82
CA ALA A 77 7.94 -12.87 -14.60
C ALA A 77 8.22 -11.85 -13.51
N GLU A 78 7.97 -10.58 -13.82
CA GLU A 78 7.95 -9.51 -12.84
C GLU A 78 6.68 -9.61 -11.97
N TYR A 79 6.84 -9.26 -10.69
CA TYR A 79 5.76 -9.26 -9.71
C TYR A 79 5.52 -7.85 -9.19
N LYS A 80 4.26 -7.50 -9.03
CA LYS A 80 3.87 -6.23 -8.41
C LYS A 80 2.70 -6.38 -7.44
N GLN A 81 2.57 -5.41 -6.57
CA GLN A 81 1.40 -5.17 -5.73
C GLN A 81 0.73 -3.86 -6.16
N VAL A 82 -0.58 -3.84 -6.24
CA VAL A 82 -1.37 -2.64 -6.48
C VAL A 82 -2.13 -2.27 -5.22
N LEU A 83 -2.16 -0.98 -4.91
CA LEU A 83 -2.90 -0.40 -3.80
C LEU A 83 -4.01 0.48 -4.41
N VAL A 84 -5.26 0.02 -4.30
CA VAL A 84 -6.43 0.71 -4.85
C VAL A 84 -7.06 1.57 -3.77
N VAL A 85 -7.05 2.88 -3.95
CA VAL A 85 -7.47 3.89 -2.97
C VAL A 85 -8.82 4.47 -3.36
N ARG A 86 -9.72 4.64 -2.40
CA ARG A 86 -11.01 5.33 -2.59
C ARG A 86 -10.81 6.83 -2.61
N GLU A 87 -11.03 7.46 -3.78
CA GLU A 87 -10.88 8.91 -3.97
C GLU A 87 -12.08 9.69 -3.45
N ASP A 88 -13.29 9.10 -3.47
CA ASP A 88 -14.53 9.69 -2.94
C ASP A 88 -14.44 10.05 -1.47
N LEU A 89 -13.58 9.39 -0.70
CA LEU A 89 -13.34 9.70 0.71
C LEU A 89 -12.51 10.97 0.93
N ARG A 90 -11.90 11.53 -0.11
CA ARG A 90 -11.08 12.75 -0.08
C ARG A 90 -10.08 12.79 1.07
N MET A 91 -9.45 11.66 1.34
CA MET A 91 -8.45 11.53 2.40
C MET A 91 -7.23 12.40 2.11
N GLY A 92 -6.72 13.09 3.13
CA GLY A 92 -5.45 13.84 3.01
C GLY A 92 -4.27 12.91 2.69
N ARG A 93 -3.23 13.44 2.02
CA ARG A 93 -2.05 12.67 1.53
C ARG A 93 -1.42 11.79 2.62
N GLY A 94 -1.26 12.31 3.83
CA GLY A 94 -0.72 11.54 4.97
C GLY A 94 -1.61 10.36 5.37
N LYS A 95 -2.94 10.54 5.32
CA LYS A 95 -3.91 9.48 5.59
C LYS A 95 -3.86 8.40 4.50
N VAL A 96 -3.82 8.81 3.22
CA VAL A 96 -3.67 7.88 2.08
C VAL A 96 -2.40 7.04 2.25
N ALA A 97 -1.26 7.68 2.53
CA ALA A 97 0.01 6.98 2.73
C ALA A 97 -0.08 5.96 3.88
N ALA A 98 -0.66 6.34 5.02
CA ALA A 98 -0.84 5.45 6.16
C ALA A 98 -1.74 4.25 5.81
N GLN A 99 -2.86 4.48 5.11
CA GLN A 99 -3.79 3.43 4.70
C GLN A 99 -3.15 2.48 3.66
N CYS A 100 -2.36 3.00 2.72
CA CYS A 100 -1.56 2.19 1.78
C CYS A 100 -0.54 1.31 2.52
N CYS A 101 0.14 1.83 3.54
CA CYS A 101 1.04 1.04 4.39
C CYS A 101 0.29 -0.08 5.11
N HIS A 102 -0.88 0.21 5.68
CA HIS A 102 -1.72 -0.80 6.33
C HIS A 102 -2.14 -1.90 5.35
N ALA A 103 -2.58 -1.53 4.14
CA ALA A 103 -2.97 -2.47 3.09
C ALA A 103 -1.81 -3.38 2.67
N SER A 104 -0.64 -2.79 2.41
CA SER A 104 0.55 -3.53 1.98
C SER A 104 1.04 -4.50 3.06
N ILE A 105 1.12 -4.06 4.32
CA ILE A 105 1.52 -4.91 5.45
C ILE A 105 0.47 -5.99 5.72
N GLY A 106 -0.81 -5.66 5.60
CA GLY A 106 -1.91 -6.62 5.77
C GLY A 106 -1.84 -7.75 4.75
N ALA A 107 -1.64 -7.42 3.47
CA ALA A 107 -1.44 -8.39 2.39
C ALA A 107 -0.17 -9.23 2.62
N PHE A 108 0.94 -8.60 2.97
CA PHE A 108 2.19 -9.28 3.32
C PHE A 108 1.97 -10.32 4.42
N LYS A 109 1.39 -9.94 5.56
CA LYS A 109 1.14 -10.84 6.69
C LYS A 109 0.24 -12.02 6.31
N ARG A 110 -0.79 -11.77 5.47
CA ARG A 110 -1.72 -12.81 5.00
C ARG A 110 -1.01 -13.84 4.13
N LEU A 111 -0.21 -13.39 3.16
CA LEU A 111 0.56 -14.25 2.25
C LEU A 111 1.70 -14.96 2.96
N TRP A 112 2.37 -14.29 3.89
CA TRP A 112 3.41 -14.87 4.72
C TRP A 112 2.88 -16.09 5.52
N ARG A 113 1.71 -15.93 6.17
CA ARG A 113 1.07 -17.03 6.92
C ARG A 113 0.70 -18.22 6.02
N ARG A 114 0.37 -17.96 4.75
CA ARG A 114 0.04 -18.98 3.75
C ARG A 114 1.27 -19.57 3.08
N ARG A 115 2.46 -19.03 3.36
CA ARG A 115 3.71 -19.40 2.69
C ARG A 115 3.59 -19.30 1.16
N ASP A 116 2.96 -18.23 0.70
CA ASP A 116 2.71 -18.00 -0.71
C ASP A 116 4.01 -17.68 -1.46
N ALA A 117 4.27 -18.42 -2.54
CA ALA A 117 5.49 -18.24 -3.31
C ALA A 117 5.56 -16.89 -4.04
N ALA A 118 4.40 -16.26 -4.32
CA ALA A 118 4.34 -14.94 -4.94
C ALA A 118 5.04 -13.88 -4.08
N LEU A 119 4.98 -14.02 -2.75
CA LEU A 119 5.63 -13.09 -1.84
C LEU A 119 7.16 -13.08 -1.99
N LEU A 120 7.77 -14.26 -2.14
CA LEU A 120 9.22 -14.39 -2.34
C LEU A 120 9.66 -13.79 -3.67
N ARG A 121 8.90 -14.05 -4.73
CA ARG A 121 9.18 -13.50 -6.07
C ARG A 121 9.09 -11.98 -6.07
N TRP A 122 8.04 -11.44 -5.45
CA TRP A 122 7.88 -10.01 -5.32
C TRP A 122 9.01 -9.36 -4.50
N ASP A 123 9.46 -10.01 -3.42
CA ASP A 123 10.62 -9.56 -2.63
C ASP A 123 11.90 -9.52 -3.48
N GLU A 124 12.13 -10.57 -4.28
CA GLU A 124 13.26 -10.66 -5.21
C GLU A 124 13.20 -9.58 -6.31
N CYS A 125 12.00 -9.17 -6.76
CA CYS A 125 11.76 -8.12 -7.76
C CYS A 125 11.77 -6.70 -7.18
N GLY A 126 12.26 -6.49 -5.96
CA GLY A 126 12.35 -5.16 -5.35
C GLY A 126 11.03 -4.62 -4.80
N GLN A 127 10.04 -5.49 -4.60
CA GLN A 127 8.76 -5.17 -3.94
C GLN A 127 7.96 -4.04 -4.64
N THR A 128 7.94 -4.05 -5.97
CA THR A 128 7.24 -3.05 -6.79
C THR A 128 5.80 -2.84 -6.33
N LYS A 129 5.42 -1.58 -6.14
CA LYS A 129 4.07 -1.14 -5.75
C LYS A 129 3.57 -0.06 -6.68
N VAL A 130 2.27 -0.09 -6.98
CA VAL A 130 1.58 0.95 -7.76
C VAL A 130 0.34 1.37 -7.00
N VAL A 131 0.06 2.67 -6.94
CA VAL A 131 -1.12 3.21 -6.27
C VAL A 131 -2.10 3.72 -7.32
N LEU A 132 -3.32 3.20 -7.29
CA LEU A 132 -4.40 3.51 -8.24
C LEU A 132 -5.60 4.08 -7.48
N GLY A 133 -6.43 4.87 -8.17
CA GLY A 133 -7.66 5.43 -7.63
C GLY A 133 -8.92 4.69 -8.09
N VAL A 134 -9.97 4.72 -7.25
CA VAL A 134 -11.35 4.35 -7.61
C VAL A 134 -12.32 5.37 -7.04
N GLY A 135 -13.41 5.63 -7.76
CA GLY A 135 -14.39 6.67 -7.43
C GLY A 135 -15.42 6.26 -6.38
N SER A 136 -15.56 4.96 -6.08
CA SER A 136 -16.62 4.50 -5.17
C SER A 136 -16.27 3.21 -4.41
N LEU A 137 -17.11 2.87 -3.44
CA LEU A 137 -17.02 1.61 -2.70
C LEU A 137 -17.40 0.41 -3.59
N GLU A 138 -18.37 0.60 -4.46
CA GLU A 138 -18.86 -0.41 -5.38
C GLU A 138 -17.75 -0.85 -6.32
N GLU A 139 -17.06 0.09 -6.97
CA GLU A 139 -15.89 -0.19 -7.82
C GLU A 139 -14.81 -0.95 -7.05
N LEU A 140 -14.53 -0.55 -5.80
CA LEU A 140 -13.56 -1.24 -4.96
C LEU A 140 -13.95 -2.70 -4.71
N HIS A 141 -15.26 -2.97 -4.51
CA HIS A 141 -15.76 -4.32 -4.30
C HIS A 141 -15.75 -5.16 -5.58
N GLU A 142 -15.98 -4.57 -6.75
CA GLU A 142 -15.84 -5.26 -8.04
C GLU A 142 -14.40 -5.75 -8.25
N ILE A 143 -13.43 -4.89 -7.95
CA ILE A 143 -12.01 -5.26 -8.02
C ILE A 143 -11.68 -6.37 -7.01
N LEU A 144 -12.22 -6.27 -5.80
CA LEU A 144 -12.05 -7.31 -4.78
C LEU A 144 -12.62 -8.65 -5.25
N ALA A 145 -13.83 -8.64 -5.80
CA ALA A 145 -14.49 -9.85 -6.33
C ALA A 145 -13.67 -10.49 -7.45
N LYS A 146 -13.17 -9.68 -8.40
CA LYS A 146 -12.31 -10.15 -9.49
C LYS A 146 -10.97 -10.71 -9.00
N ALA A 147 -10.36 -10.08 -8.00
CA ALA A 147 -9.15 -10.59 -7.37
C ALA A 147 -9.40 -11.95 -6.68
N GLN A 148 -10.57 -12.12 -6.05
CA GLN A 148 -10.98 -13.37 -5.41
C GLN A 148 -11.22 -14.48 -6.45
N GLU A 149 -11.91 -14.17 -7.55
CA GLU A 149 -12.19 -15.10 -8.64
C GLU A 149 -10.90 -15.65 -9.25
N LEU A 150 -9.92 -14.77 -9.52
CA LEU A 150 -8.63 -15.14 -10.07
C LEU A 150 -7.65 -15.71 -9.02
N GLY A 151 -8.06 -15.81 -7.76
CA GLY A 151 -7.21 -16.33 -6.68
C GLY A 151 -6.00 -15.47 -6.35
N VAL A 152 -6.02 -14.19 -6.73
CA VAL A 152 -4.95 -13.22 -6.42
C VAL A 152 -4.96 -12.88 -4.93
N GLY A 153 -3.79 -12.81 -4.32
CA GLY A 153 -3.65 -12.33 -2.95
C GLY A 153 -4.23 -10.92 -2.80
N HIS A 154 -4.98 -10.67 -1.75
CA HIS A 154 -5.60 -9.35 -1.52
C HIS A 154 -5.77 -9.07 -0.03
N TYR A 155 -5.90 -7.80 0.31
CA TYR A 155 -6.20 -7.35 1.67
C TYR A 155 -6.94 -6.02 1.64
N LEU A 156 -8.14 -5.98 2.24
CA LEU A 156 -8.97 -4.78 2.35
C LEU A 156 -8.79 -4.16 3.72
N VAL A 157 -8.50 -2.86 3.75
CA VAL A 157 -8.33 -2.09 4.98
C VAL A 157 -9.66 -1.46 5.37
N SER A 158 -10.06 -1.69 6.62
CA SER A 158 -11.14 -0.94 7.28
C SER A 158 -10.52 -0.01 8.32
N ASP A 159 -10.85 1.27 8.23
CA ASP A 159 -10.34 2.29 9.15
C ASP A 159 -10.97 2.16 10.54
N ALA A 160 -10.21 2.47 11.58
CA ALA A 160 -10.70 2.46 12.95
C ALA A 160 -11.49 3.73 13.33
N GLY A 161 -11.61 4.71 12.42
CA GLY A 161 -12.38 5.93 12.63
C GLY A 161 -11.74 6.97 13.55
N ARG A 162 -10.40 6.94 13.68
CA ARG A 162 -9.71 7.84 14.60
C ARG A 162 -9.38 9.22 14.02
N THR A 163 -9.58 9.42 12.71
CA THR A 163 -9.07 10.63 12.02
C THR A 163 -10.10 11.26 11.07
N GLN A 164 -10.15 10.86 9.80
CA GLN A 164 -10.86 11.57 8.73
C GLN A 164 -12.10 10.85 8.21
N VAL A 165 -12.28 9.58 8.52
CA VAL A 165 -13.37 8.74 8.05
C VAL A 165 -14.01 8.00 9.21
N GLU A 166 -15.25 7.56 9.04
CA GLU A 166 -16.00 6.83 10.06
C GLU A 166 -15.38 5.46 10.37
N PRO A 167 -15.59 4.94 11.60
CA PRO A 167 -15.16 3.60 11.97
C PRO A 167 -15.72 2.55 11.00
N GLY A 168 -14.87 1.63 10.56
CA GLY A 168 -15.26 0.56 9.64
C GLY A 168 -15.24 0.94 8.16
N THR A 169 -15.01 2.21 7.82
CA THR A 169 -14.91 2.64 6.41
C THR A 169 -13.79 1.89 5.70
N GLN A 170 -14.13 1.26 4.58
CA GLN A 170 -13.16 0.58 3.73
C GLN A 170 -12.44 1.61 2.84
N THR A 171 -11.13 1.70 2.97
CA THR A 171 -10.35 2.81 2.42
C THR A 171 -9.42 2.41 1.28
N VAL A 172 -8.68 1.32 1.44
CA VAL A 172 -7.67 0.86 0.48
C VAL A 172 -7.73 -0.66 0.35
N LEU A 173 -7.68 -1.14 -0.89
CA LEU A 173 -7.55 -2.55 -1.22
C LEU A 173 -6.15 -2.83 -1.78
N ALA A 174 -5.38 -3.71 -1.14
CA ALA A 174 -4.18 -4.27 -1.75
C ALA A 174 -4.55 -5.46 -2.63
N VAL A 175 -4.07 -5.49 -3.87
CA VAL A 175 -4.17 -6.59 -4.84
C VAL A 175 -2.77 -7.09 -5.15
N GLY A 176 -2.52 -8.37 -4.99
CA GLY A 176 -1.19 -8.95 -5.10
C GLY A 176 -0.44 -9.01 -3.76
N PRO A 177 0.89 -9.30 -3.81
CA PRO A 177 1.71 -9.48 -5.01
C PRO A 177 1.35 -10.69 -5.87
N ALA A 178 1.42 -10.49 -7.18
CA ALA A 178 1.24 -11.52 -8.19
C ALA A 178 1.98 -11.11 -9.49
N PRO A 179 2.10 -11.98 -10.52
CA PRO A 179 2.65 -11.60 -11.80
C PRO A 179 1.97 -10.36 -12.38
N VAL A 180 2.75 -9.47 -13.01
CA VAL A 180 2.25 -8.19 -13.56
C VAL A 180 1.05 -8.39 -14.47
N SER A 181 1.07 -9.41 -15.34
CA SER A 181 -0.06 -9.74 -16.24
C SER A 181 -1.34 -10.06 -15.47
N THR A 182 -1.24 -10.86 -14.41
CA THR A 182 -2.38 -11.24 -13.56
C THR A 182 -2.94 -10.05 -12.79
N VAL A 183 -2.06 -9.20 -12.23
CA VAL A 183 -2.50 -7.98 -11.53
C VAL A 183 -3.16 -7.01 -12.51
N ASN A 184 -2.60 -6.86 -13.73
CA ASN A 184 -3.19 -6.00 -14.77
C ASN A 184 -4.56 -6.50 -15.23
N SER A 185 -4.83 -7.79 -15.29
CA SER A 185 -6.16 -8.28 -15.63
C SER A 185 -7.24 -7.87 -14.61
N VAL A 186 -6.83 -7.59 -13.37
CA VAL A 186 -7.71 -7.10 -12.28
C VAL A 186 -7.81 -5.57 -12.28
N THR A 187 -6.68 -4.87 -12.39
CA THR A 187 -6.55 -3.44 -12.08
C THR A 187 -6.11 -2.57 -13.25
N GLY A 188 -5.86 -3.16 -14.45
CA GLY A 188 -5.23 -2.45 -15.57
C GLY A 188 -6.09 -1.36 -16.22
N HIS A 189 -7.39 -1.28 -15.90
CA HIS A 189 -8.32 -0.24 -16.35
C HIS A 189 -8.34 1.00 -15.46
N LEU A 190 -7.69 0.93 -14.29
CA LEU A 190 -7.67 2.02 -13.32
C LEU A 190 -6.56 3.02 -13.60
N ASN A 191 -6.77 4.27 -13.20
CA ASN A 191 -5.80 5.34 -13.30
C ASN A 191 -4.88 5.42 -12.07
N LEU A 192 -3.69 5.99 -12.28
CA LEU A 192 -2.80 6.32 -11.17
C LEU A 192 -3.48 7.33 -10.25
N LEU A 193 -3.30 7.15 -8.95
CA LEU A 193 -3.71 8.15 -7.97
C LEU A 193 -2.86 9.41 -8.16
N PRO A 194 -3.47 10.61 -8.32
CA PRO A 194 -2.75 11.88 -8.54
C PRO A 194 -1.94 12.36 -7.32
#